data_df3f127de9969b4cdc1606fdba13bb7a
#
_entry.id   df3f127de9969b4cdc1606fdba13bb7a
#
_cell.length_a   1.000
_cell.length_b   1.000
_cell.length_c   1.000
_cell.angle_alpha   90.00
_cell.angle_beta   90.00
_cell.angle_gamma   90.00
#
_symmetry.space_group_name_H-M   'P 1'
#
loop_
_entity.id
_entity.type
_entity.pdbx_description
1 polymer ?
#
loop_
_entity_poly.entity_id
_entity_poly.type
_entity_poly.pdbx_seq_one_letter_code
_entity_poly.pdbx_strand_id
1 'polypeptide(L)'
;PAIACDTYLKGSAAQLPESRAVNAADRKNIESTADMQSQPVAATLDRFNPGGFHWHTRIVEFQDVTDWNNNLVFETDVIPYRKNSYRGNLLFARNAENGRGFFFLKEAPGSGVQLAYGGGDFTAEFGDFTVTGLGVTEKDLREGEWVKAYGCVLGVWSGGELEQLTALRSYQKNLRKLLPGRDEMVMMNTWGDRSQDTKVNERFCLAEVRKAAHLGITHFQIDDGWQVGKSPNSAVAKGSFKNIWDNPDYWKPDPEKYPRGLHPVVELGRELGVEICLWFNPSVQDGYADWEKDAQALVGLYDEYGIRTFKIDGLAIPDKRSESNLRRLFDRVLERTGGRVVFNLDATAGRRGGYHMFNEYGNIFLENRYTDWQNYYPYWTLRNLWMLSK
;
A
#
# COMPACT_ATOMS: atom_id res chain seq x y z
N PRO A 1 24.08 -1.95 1.86
CA PRO A 1 23.48 -3.25 2.09
C PRO A 1 22.34 -3.16 3.10
N ALA A 2 21.34 -4.04 2.97
CA ALA A 2 20.22 -4.16 3.90
C ALA A 2 19.90 -5.63 4.15
N ILE A 3 19.36 -5.92 5.32
CA ILE A 3 18.86 -7.24 5.73
C ILE A 3 17.40 -7.07 6.06
N ALA A 4 16.54 -7.85 5.37
CA ALA A 4 15.13 -7.95 5.68
C ALA A 4 14.87 -9.18 6.54
N CYS A 5 14.07 -9.01 7.57
CA CYS A 5 13.68 -10.07 8.51
C CYS A 5 12.17 -10.22 8.52
N ASP A 6 11.69 -11.39 8.15
CA ASP A 6 10.31 -11.80 8.34
C ASP A 6 10.22 -12.67 9.61
N THR A 7 9.37 -12.26 10.54
CA THR A 7 9.12 -12.99 11.78
C THR A 7 7.82 -13.77 11.67
N TYR A 8 7.88 -15.06 11.99
CA TYR A 8 6.71 -15.93 12.03
C TYR A 8 6.51 -16.45 13.45
N LEU A 9 5.26 -16.45 13.89
CA LEU A 9 4.87 -16.95 15.21
C LEU A 9 4.06 -18.25 15.05
N LYS A 10 4.35 -19.21 15.92
CA LYS A 10 3.60 -20.45 16.03
C LYS A 10 3.46 -20.79 17.51
N GLY A 11 2.28 -21.12 17.96
CA GLY A 11 2.10 -21.50 19.33
C GLY A 11 0.66 -21.35 19.84
N SER A 12 0.48 -21.48 21.15
CA SER A 12 -0.80 -21.20 21.78
C SER A 12 -0.91 -19.71 22.17
N ALA A 13 -2.13 -19.21 22.21
CA ALA A 13 -2.45 -17.85 22.62
C ALA A 13 -1.87 -17.44 24.00
N ALA A 14 -1.66 -18.41 24.89
CA ALA A 14 -1.14 -18.18 26.24
C ALA A 14 0.33 -17.69 26.30
N GLN A 15 1.03 -17.64 25.19
CA GLN A 15 2.46 -17.29 25.15
C GLN A 15 2.76 -15.88 24.69
N LEU A 16 1.76 -15.12 24.21
CA LEU A 16 1.97 -13.72 23.83
C LEU A 16 1.64 -12.80 25.00
N PRO A 17 2.44 -11.76 25.22
CA PRO A 17 2.03 -10.67 26.10
C PRO A 17 0.75 -10.06 25.53
N GLU A 18 -0.19 -9.69 26.40
CA GLU A 18 -1.39 -8.95 26.02
C GLU A 18 -1.00 -7.71 25.17
N SER A 19 -1.07 -7.82 23.88
CA SER A 19 -1.05 -6.64 23.01
C SER A 19 -2.47 -6.09 22.97
N ARG A 20 -2.71 -5.03 23.71
CA ARG A 20 -3.99 -4.33 23.64
C ARG A 20 -4.20 -3.83 22.22
N ALA A 21 -5.17 -4.42 21.52
CA ALA A 21 -5.60 -3.89 20.24
C ALA A 21 -6.20 -2.49 20.49
N VAL A 22 -5.44 -1.46 20.14
CA VAL A 22 -5.91 -0.09 20.21
C VAL A 22 -6.90 0.09 19.07
N ASN A 23 -8.16 0.32 19.34
CA ASN A 23 -9.16 0.56 18.30
C ASN A 23 -8.92 1.93 17.62
N ALA A 24 -9.57 2.16 16.49
CA ALA A 24 -9.36 3.39 15.71
C ALA A 24 -9.77 4.67 16.46
N ALA A 25 -10.67 4.58 17.46
CA ALA A 25 -11.06 5.71 18.30
C ALA A 25 -9.97 6.02 19.34
N ASP A 26 -9.38 4.98 19.94
CA ASP A 26 -8.28 5.16 20.90
C ASP A 26 -7.05 5.78 20.22
N ARG A 27 -6.80 5.47 18.96
CA ARG A 27 -5.67 6.03 18.19
C ARG A 27 -5.77 7.53 17.97
N LYS A 28 -6.98 8.05 17.78
CA LYS A 28 -7.20 9.50 17.63
C LYS A 28 -6.81 10.29 18.87
N ASN A 29 -6.75 9.64 20.01
CA ASN A 29 -6.45 10.29 21.29
C ASN A 29 -4.95 10.22 21.65
N ILE A 30 -4.12 9.51 20.88
CA ILE A 30 -2.67 9.48 21.09
C ILE A 30 -2.04 10.61 20.26
N GLU A 31 -2.05 11.80 20.83
CA GLU A 31 -1.57 13.00 20.13
C GLU A 31 -0.13 13.40 20.50
N SER A 32 0.43 12.82 21.56
CA SER A 32 1.75 13.20 22.05
C SER A 32 2.67 12.02 22.32
N THR A 33 3.98 12.27 22.31
CA THR A 33 5.00 11.29 22.71
C THR A 33 4.81 10.80 24.15
N ALA A 34 4.29 11.66 25.04
CA ALA A 34 4.01 11.29 26.42
C ALA A 34 2.88 10.25 26.50
N ASP A 35 1.84 10.39 25.68
CA ASP A 35 0.74 9.42 25.62
C ASP A 35 1.25 8.07 25.10
N MET A 36 2.13 8.05 24.11
CA MET A 36 2.74 6.82 23.60
C MET A 36 3.60 6.12 24.67
N GLN A 37 4.33 6.87 25.47
CA GLN A 37 5.13 6.31 26.56
C GLN A 37 4.31 5.65 27.66
N SER A 38 3.07 6.09 27.86
CA SER A 38 2.14 5.50 28.84
C SER A 38 1.51 4.19 28.35
N GLN A 39 1.64 3.85 27.05
CA GLN A 39 1.07 2.64 26.48
C GLN A 39 1.95 1.41 26.82
N PRO A 40 1.36 0.21 26.93
CA PRO A 40 2.12 -1.02 27.10
C PRO A 40 3.14 -1.15 25.97
N VAL A 41 4.38 -1.51 26.30
CA VAL A 41 5.43 -1.76 25.31
C VAL A 41 4.98 -2.92 24.45
N ALA A 42 4.79 -2.66 23.15
CA ALA A 42 4.53 -3.72 22.18
C ALA A 42 5.73 -4.66 22.10
N ALA A 43 5.49 -5.92 21.75
CA ALA A 43 6.56 -6.89 21.59
C ALA A 43 7.60 -6.41 20.56
N THR A 44 8.86 -6.65 20.84
CA THR A 44 9.99 -6.28 19.99
C THR A 44 9.96 -7.08 18.70
N LEU A 45 9.96 -6.40 17.58
CA LEU A 45 10.11 -6.98 16.26
C LEU A 45 11.60 -7.15 15.90
N ASP A 46 12.38 -6.10 16.15
CA ASP A 46 13.83 -6.10 15.91
C ASP A 46 14.53 -5.08 16.81
N ARG A 47 15.83 -5.26 17.00
CA ARG A 47 16.67 -4.36 17.82
C ARG A 47 18.08 -4.27 17.26
N PHE A 48 18.60 -3.07 17.21
CA PHE A 48 19.99 -2.82 16.86
C PHE A 48 20.63 -1.86 17.86
N ASN A 49 21.74 -2.28 18.45
CA ASN A 49 22.49 -1.50 19.42
C ASN A 49 23.94 -1.29 18.93
N PRO A 50 24.19 -0.29 18.07
CA PRO A 50 25.55 0.04 17.68
C PRO A 50 26.35 0.72 18.80
N GLY A 51 25.71 1.07 19.92
CA GLY A 51 26.35 1.80 21.02
C GLY A 51 26.65 3.25 20.68
N GLY A 52 27.39 3.91 21.59
CA GLY A 52 27.82 5.28 21.39
C GLY A 52 26.75 6.34 21.61
N PHE A 53 27.17 7.58 21.40
CA PHE A 53 26.35 8.79 21.53
C PHE A 53 26.29 9.51 20.19
N HIS A 54 25.66 10.66 20.16
CA HIS A 54 25.60 11.55 18.98
C HIS A 54 24.94 10.96 17.75
N TRP A 55 23.87 10.20 17.95
CA TRP A 55 23.02 9.71 16.89
C TRP A 55 21.98 10.76 16.53
N HIS A 56 22.15 11.38 15.35
CA HIS A 56 21.08 12.17 14.75
C HIS A 56 20.06 11.20 14.14
N THR A 57 18.85 11.25 14.65
CA THR A 57 17.80 10.30 14.32
C THR A 57 16.61 11.05 13.72
N ARG A 58 16.17 10.60 12.56
CA ARG A 58 14.97 11.08 11.88
C ARG A 58 13.97 9.95 11.77
N ILE A 59 12.76 10.17 12.30
CA ILE A 59 11.64 9.25 12.18
C ILE A 59 10.65 9.83 11.18
N VAL A 60 10.18 8.99 10.25
CA VAL A 60 9.23 9.36 9.21
C VAL A 60 7.92 8.61 9.42
N GLU A 61 6.86 9.37 9.66
CA GLU A 61 5.50 8.87 9.78
C GLU A 61 4.68 9.26 8.56
N PHE A 62 4.02 8.29 7.93
CA PHE A 62 3.09 8.54 6.86
C PHE A 62 1.71 8.84 7.47
N GLN A 63 1.27 10.09 7.34
CA GLN A 63 0.10 10.62 8.07
C GLN A 63 -1.17 10.59 7.25
N ASP A 64 -1.13 11.14 6.06
CA ASP A 64 -2.32 11.41 5.26
C ASP A 64 -2.09 10.99 3.80
N VAL A 65 -2.59 9.82 3.48
CA VAL A 65 -2.46 9.25 2.14
C VAL A 65 -3.21 10.02 1.06
N THR A 66 -4.18 10.86 1.44
CA THR A 66 -4.89 11.74 0.51
C THR A 66 -4.31 13.14 0.47
N ASP A 67 -3.36 13.42 1.35
CA ASP A 67 -2.82 14.77 1.58
C ASP A 67 -3.90 15.83 1.88
N TRP A 68 -4.96 15.42 2.51
CA TRP A 68 -6.08 16.28 2.86
C TRP A 68 -5.65 17.52 3.65
N ASN A 69 -4.75 17.31 4.61
CA ASN A 69 -4.26 18.35 5.49
C ASN A 69 -2.91 18.94 5.05
N ASN A 70 -2.47 18.70 3.82
CA ASN A 70 -1.13 19.06 3.35
C ASN A 70 0.01 18.47 4.20
N ASN A 71 -0.21 17.32 4.78
CA ASN A 71 0.68 16.68 5.73
C ASN A 71 0.82 15.19 5.46
N LEU A 72 1.25 14.87 4.24
CA LEU A 72 1.41 13.49 3.77
C LEU A 72 2.41 12.73 4.63
N VAL A 73 3.52 13.38 4.96
CA VAL A 73 4.60 12.83 5.77
C VAL A 73 4.92 13.78 6.91
N PHE A 74 5.08 13.22 8.10
CA PHE A 74 5.58 13.92 9.28
C PHE A 74 6.96 13.40 9.65
N GLU A 75 7.92 14.30 9.83
CA GLU A 75 9.29 13.97 10.20
C GLU A 75 9.60 14.50 11.60
N THR A 76 10.21 13.65 12.41
CA THR A 76 10.68 14.01 13.76
C THR A 76 12.19 13.83 13.81
N ASP A 77 12.93 14.92 14.00
CA ASP A 77 14.38 14.90 14.17
C ASP A 77 14.72 14.99 15.66
N VAL A 78 15.55 14.05 16.14
CA VAL A 78 15.92 13.95 17.56
C VAL A 78 17.37 13.50 17.73
N ILE A 79 17.94 13.81 18.91
CA ILE A 79 19.13 13.14 19.44
C ILE A 79 18.67 12.36 20.67
N PRO A 80 18.57 11.03 20.62
CA PRO A 80 17.93 10.22 21.65
C PRO A 80 18.87 10.00 22.86
N TYR A 81 18.97 10.96 23.75
CA TYR A 81 19.79 10.85 24.98
C TYR A 81 19.01 10.33 26.21
N ARG A 82 17.75 9.96 26.03
CA ARG A 82 16.91 9.22 26.99
C ARG A 82 15.88 8.43 26.21
N LYS A 83 15.38 7.36 26.82
CA LYS A 83 14.39 6.50 26.21
C LYS A 83 13.14 7.23 25.82
N ASN A 84 12.77 7.10 24.57
CA ASN A 84 11.57 7.67 23.99
C ASN A 84 10.96 6.72 22.98
N SER A 85 9.62 6.83 22.77
CA SER A 85 8.89 6.09 21.76
C SER A 85 8.41 7.01 20.65
N TYR A 86 8.43 6.50 19.42
CA TYR A 86 8.11 7.27 18.23
C TYR A 86 7.18 6.49 17.32
N ARG A 87 6.30 7.21 16.63
CA ARG A 87 5.45 6.67 15.57
C ARG A 87 6.13 6.86 14.23
N GLY A 88 5.97 5.87 13.35
CA GLY A 88 6.46 5.93 11.96
C GLY A 88 6.85 4.57 11.42
N ASN A 89 6.95 4.48 10.10
CA ASN A 89 7.39 3.26 9.42
C ASN A 89 8.89 3.24 9.16
N LEU A 90 9.55 4.40 9.20
CA LEU A 90 10.94 4.55 8.81
C LEU A 90 11.71 5.37 9.85
N LEU A 91 12.84 4.84 10.25
CA LEU A 91 13.79 5.51 11.14
C LEU A 91 15.16 5.53 10.48
N PHE A 92 15.75 6.71 10.37
CA PHE A 92 17.13 6.91 9.97
C PHE A 92 17.95 7.36 11.18
N ALA A 93 19.08 6.74 11.41
CA ALA A 93 20.02 7.18 12.43
C ALA A 93 21.43 7.33 11.84
N ARG A 94 22.01 8.51 12.00
CA ARG A 94 23.36 8.85 11.51
C ARG A 94 24.23 9.26 12.68
N ASN A 95 25.38 8.62 12.83
CA ASN A 95 26.36 9.01 13.80
C ASN A 95 27.10 10.29 13.34
N ALA A 96 27.04 11.32 14.15
CA ALA A 96 27.63 12.64 13.83
C ALA A 96 29.14 12.64 13.76
N GLU A 97 29.81 11.72 14.48
CA GLU A 97 31.26 11.68 14.58
C GLU A 97 31.92 11.07 13.33
N ASN A 98 31.30 10.05 12.75
CA ASN A 98 31.92 9.28 11.66
C ASN A 98 31.08 9.24 10.36
N GLY A 99 29.89 9.85 10.35
CA GLY A 99 29.02 9.92 9.19
C GLY A 99 28.40 8.59 8.74
N ARG A 100 28.58 7.51 9.52
CA ARG A 100 27.94 6.23 9.27
C ARG A 100 26.51 6.24 9.78
N GLY A 101 25.62 5.55 9.08
CA GLY A 101 24.23 5.49 9.46
C GLY A 101 23.59 4.14 9.19
N PHE A 102 22.42 3.98 9.76
CA PHE A 102 21.53 2.85 9.49
C PHE A 102 20.08 3.33 9.42
N PHE A 103 19.24 2.55 8.77
CA PHE A 103 17.80 2.75 8.82
C PHE A 103 17.09 1.48 9.28
N PHE A 104 15.99 1.68 9.97
CA PHE A 104 14.94 0.67 10.10
C PHE A 104 13.77 1.05 9.22
N LEU A 105 13.28 0.08 8.46
CA LEU A 105 11.99 0.15 7.78
C LEU A 105 11.08 -0.92 8.36
N LYS A 106 9.99 -0.50 8.98
CA LYS A 106 8.93 -1.39 9.43
C LYS A 106 7.93 -1.57 8.29
N GLU A 107 7.84 -2.76 7.75
CA GLU A 107 6.95 -3.11 6.64
C GLU A 107 5.53 -3.38 7.14
N ALA A 108 4.87 -2.30 7.51
CA ALA A 108 3.55 -2.27 8.10
C ALA A 108 2.71 -1.16 7.47
N PRO A 109 1.39 -1.16 7.67
CA PRO A 109 0.55 0.00 7.37
C PRO A 109 1.01 1.23 8.17
N GLY A 110 0.54 2.41 7.81
CA GLY A 110 0.74 3.60 8.61
C GLY A 110 0.24 3.40 10.05
N SER A 111 0.84 4.10 11.02
CA SER A 111 0.58 3.94 12.45
C SER A 111 -0.92 3.99 12.81
N GLY A 112 -1.69 4.78 12.08
CA GLY A 112 -3.14 4.93 12.29
C GLY A 112 -3.99 3.68 11.98
N VAL A 113 -3.47 2.68 11.26
CA VAL A 113 -4.23 1.50 10.83
C VAL A 113 -3.53 0.17 11.12
N GLN A 114 -2.40 0.20 11.83
CA GLN A 114 -1.69 -1.02 12.21
C GLN A 114 -2.52 -1.91 13.14
N LEU A 115 -2.37 -3.21 12.96
CA LEU A 115 -2.93 -4.22 13.85
C LEU A 115 -2.09 -4.32 15.12
N ALA A 116 -2.74 -4.60 16.26
CA ALA A 116 -2.07 -4.79 17.54
C ALA A 116 -1.04 -3.68 17.85
N TYR A 117 -1.44 -2.44 17.59
CA TYR A 117 -0.57 -1.28 17.74
C TYR A 117 -0.53 -0.79 19.18
N GLY A 118 0.64 -0.84 19.79
CA GLY A 118 0.88 -0.42 21.18
C GLY A 118 1.21 1.08 21.37
N GLY A 119 0.99 1.91 20.34
CA GLY A 119 1.20 3.36 20.42
C GLY A 119 2.58 3.84 19.92
N GLY A 120 3.54 2.95 19.70
CA GLY A 120 4.85 3.28 19.15
C GLY A 120 5.32 2.25 18.14
N ASP A 121 6.14 2.68 17.20
CA ASP A 121 6.78 1.83 16.20
C ASP A 121 8.25 1.63 16.51
N PHE A 122 8.88 2.67 17.06
CA PHE A 122 10.29 2.66 17.42
C PHE A 122 10.49 3.14 18.84
N THR A 123 11.49 2.60 19.52
CA THR A 123 12.07 3.21 20.71
C THR A 123 13.56 3.50 20.45
N ALA A 124 14.04 4.60 20.99
CA ALA A 124 15.45 4.96 20.91
C ALA A 124 15.94 5.52 22.24
N GLU A 125 17.16 5.09 22.63
CA GLU A 125 17.88 5.58 23.79
C GLU A 125 19.38 5.52 23.51
N PHE A 126 20.04 6.68 23.40
CA PHE A 126 21.44 6.79 22.95
C PHE A 126 21.67 5.98 21.65
N GLY A 127 22.51 4.96 21.71
CA GLY A 127 22.81 4.04 20.60
C GLY A 127 22.01 2.74 20.65
N ASP A 128 20.89 2.69 21.35
CA ASP A 128 19.99 1.51 21.42
C ASP A 128 18.66 1.82 20.74
N PHE A 129 18.35 1.09 19.69
CA PHE A 129 17.18 1.29 18.85
C PHE A 129 16.38 0.00 18.72
N THR A 130 15.07 0.10 18.91
CA THR A 130 14.16 -1.06 18.86
C THR A 130 12.98 -0.77 17.94
N VAL A 131 12.60 -1.75 17.15
CA VAL A 131 11.35 -1.76 16.38
C VAL A 131 10.32 -2.57 17.15
N THR A 132 9.13 -2.01 17.35
CA THR A 132 8.06 -2.60 18.17
C THR A 132 6.79 -2.83 17.38
N GLY A 133 5.95 -3.73 17.89
CA GLY A 133 4.65 -4.06 17.30
C GLY A 133 4.73 -5.13 16.23
N LEU A 134 4.27 -6.33 16.58
CA LEU A 134 4.29 -7.49 15.70
C LEU A 134 3.16 -7.49 14.66
N GLY A 135 2.08 -6.73 14.88
CA GLY A 135 0.88 -6.81 14.06
C GLY A 135 0.09 -8.12 14.23
N VAL A 136 0.37 -8.86 15.30
CA VAL A 136 -0.25 -10.15 15.64
C VAL A 136 -0.79 -10.07 17.05
N THR A 137 -2.01 -10.56 17.27
CA THR A 137 -2.64 -10.71 18.58
C THR A 137 -2.77 -12.19 18.95
N GLU A 138 -3.13 -12.45 20.20
CA GLU A 138 -3.46 -13.80 20.66
C GLU A 138 -4.54 -14.48 19.80
N LYS A 139 -5.51 -13.70 19.31
CA LYS A 139 -6.61 -14.20 18.48
C LYS A 139 -6.16 -14.72 17.11
N ASP A 140 -5.00 -14.29 16.67
CA ASP A 140 -4.44 -14.66 15.38
C ASP A 140 -3.66 -15.98 15.45
N LEU A 141 -3.29 -16.41 16.65
CA LEU A 141 -2.52 -17.64 16.86
C LEU A 141 -3.42 -18.85 16.99
N ARG A 142 -3.06 -19.90 16.24
CA ARG A 142 -3.69 -21.20 16.34
C ARG A 142 -2.62 -22.27 16.54
N GLU A 143 -2.98 -23.32 17.25
CA GLU A 143 -2.07 -24.43 17.47
C GLU A 143 -1.67 -25.06 16.11
N GLY A 144 -0.36 -25.17 15.91
CA GLY A 144 0.19 -25.76 14.71
C GLY A 144 0.29 -24.84 13.48
N GLU A 145 -0.34 -23.66 13.47
CA GLU A 145 -0.29 -22.72 12.36
C GLU A 145 0.78 -21.64 12.56
N TRP A 146 1.43 -21.25 11.45
CA TRP A 146 2.35 -20.13 11.42
C TRP A 146 1.64 -18.84 11.02
N VAL A 147 1.86 -17.76 11.76
CA VAL A 147 1.35 -16.42 11.47
C VAL A 147 2.51 -15.48 11.22
N LYS A 148 2.48 -14.78 10.11
CA LYS A 148 3.48 -13.76 9.76
C LYS A 148 3.23 -12.48 10.55
N ALA A 149 4.25 -12.01 11.28
CA ALA A 149 4.29 -10.66 11.85
C ALA A 149 4.58 -9.61 10.77
N TYR A 150 4.65 -8.33 11.14
CA TYR A 150 5.18 -7.32 10.23
C TYR A 150 6.65 -7.60 9.92
N GLY A 151 7.08 -7.25 8.72
CA GLY A 151 8.49 -7.32 8.34
C GLY A 151 9.30 -6.15 8.93
N CYS A 152 10.59 -6.36 9.08
CA CYS A 152 11.52 -5.32 9.47
C CYS A 152 12.79 -5.38 8.61
N VAL A 153 13.30 -4.22 8.23
CA VAL A 153 14.52 -4.08 7.43
C VAL A 153 15.51 -3.23 8.16
N LEU A 154 16.74 -3.75 8.33
CA LEU A 154 17.88 -2.99 8.79
C LEU A 154 18.82 -2.76 7.60
N GLY A 155 19.03 -1.51 7.21
CA GLY A 155 19.99 -1.14 6.19
C GLY A 155 21.05 -0.19 6.72
N VAL A 156 22.21 -0.12 6.05
CA VAL A 156 23.33 0.74 6.47
C VAL A 156 23.83 1.59 5.32
N TRP A 157 24.34 2.77 5.65
CA TRP A 157 24.99 3.65 4.69
C TRP A 157 26.20 4.40 5.32
N SER A 158 26.95 5.09 4.48
CA SER A 158 27.97 6.04 4.90
C SER A 158 27.90 7.26 4.00
N GLY A 159 27.90 8.44 4.57
CA GLY A 159 27.76 9.70 3.84
C GLY A 159 26.60 10.56 4.30
N GLY A 160 26.00 11.32 3.38
CA GLY A 160 24.92 12.25 3.64
C GLY A 160 23.53 11.68 3.36
N GLU A 161 22.58 12.59 3.12
CA GLU A 161 21.19 12.25 2.87
C GLU A 161 20.98 11.50 1.53
N LEU A 162 21.77 11.81 0.51
CA LEU A 162 21.70 11.12 -0.77
C LEU A 162 22.05 9.64 -0.63
N GLU A 163 23.12 9.32 0.10
CA GLU A 163 23.54 7.93 0.35
C GLU A 163 22.52 7.19 1.23
N GLN A 164 21.93 7.89 2.20
CA GLN A 164 20.83 7.39 3.03
C GLN A 164 19.65 6.95 2.16
N LEU A 165 19.15 7.84 1.31
CA LEU A 165 18.02 7.55 0.41
C LEU A 165 18.39 6.49 -0.63
N THR A 166 19.63 6.51 -1.13
CA THR A 166 20.11 5.50 -2.06
C THR A 166 20.12 4.10 -1.44
N ALA A 167 20.51 3.98 -0.16
CA ALA A 167 20.48 2.71 0.55
C ALA A 167 19.04 2.16 0.70
N LEU A 168 18.09 3.02 1.10
CA LEU A 168 16.68 2.66 1.18
C LEU A 168 16.12 2.24 -0.19
N ARG A 169 16.37 3.05 -1.23
CA ARG A 169 15.90 2.75 -2.60
C ARG A 169 16.53 1.49 -3.17
N SER A 170 17.78 1.21 -2.83
CA SER A 170 18.42 -0.05 -3.25
C SER A 170 17.70 -1.26 -2.66
N TYR A 171 17.25 -1.19 -1.42
CA TYR A 171 16.43 -2.23 -0.82
C TYR A 171 15.08 -2.36 -1.54
N GLN A 172 14.35 -1.26 -1.69
CA GLN A 172 13.02 -1.26 -2.30
C GLN A 172 13.03 -1.79 -3.74
N LYS A 173 14.07 -1.47 -4.52
CA LYS A 173 14.25 -2.02 -5.89
C LYS A 173 14.49 -3.52 -5.91
N ASN A 174 14.95 -4.12 -4.82
CA ASN A 174 15.17 -5.56 -4.73
C ASN A 174 13.93 -6.33 -4.25
N LEU A 175 12.96 -5.68 -3.61
CA LEU A 175 11.69 -6.32 -3.24
C LEU A 175 10.93 -6.82 -4.48
N ARG A 176 10.91 -5.99 -5.50
CA ARG A 176 10.27 -6.29 -6.76
C ARG A 176 11.14 -5.79 -7.90
N LYS A 177 11.58 -6.71 -8.76
CA LYS A 177 12.39 -6.35 -9.92
C LYS A 177 11.58 -5.49 -10.88
N LEU A 178 12.04 -4.26 -11.08
CA LEU A 178 11.49 -3.36 -12.09
C LEU A 178 11.83 -3.89 -13.49
N LEU A 179 10.84 -4.00 -14.34
CA LEU A 179 11.00 -4.38 -15.73
C LEU A 179 10.57 -3.21 -16.62
N PRO A 180 11.47 -2.71 -17.49
CA PRO A 180 11.10 -1.70 -18.48
C PRO A 180 9.91 -2.17 -19.32
N GLY A 181 9.00 -1.25 -19.63
CA GLY A 181 7.77 -1.54 -20.38
C GLY A 181 6.65 -2.24 -19.58
N ARG A 182 6.96 -2.78 -18.38
CA ARG A 182 5.93 -3.28 -17.47
C ARG A 182 5.63 -2.27 -16.36
N ASP A 183 6.66 -1.71 -15.76
CA ASP A 183 6.55 -0.87 -14.57
C ASP A 183 6.69 0.63 -14.86
N GLU A 184 7.22 0.97 -16.03
CA GLU A 184 7.28 2.34 -16.51
C GLU A 184 5.97 2.69 -17.20
N MET A 185 5.15 3.50 -16.54
CA MET A 185 3.84 3.86 -17.08
C MET A 185 3.57 5.36 -16.98
N VAL A 186 3.11 5.91 -18.09
CA VAL A 186 2.42 7.20 -18.12
C VAL A 186 0.95 6.88 -18.28
N MET A 187 0.18 7.09 -17.21
CA MET A 187 -1.19 6.57 -17.11
C MET A 187 -2.22 7.68 -17.23
N MET A 188 -3.28 7.41 -17.99
CA MET A 188 -4.53 8.16 -18.00
C MET A 188 -5.63 7.31 -17.36
N ASN A 189 -6.39 7.89 -16.45
CA ASN A 189 -7.44 7.20 -15.68
C ASN A 189 -8.79 7.87 -15.92
N THR A 190 -9.82 7.08 -16.18
CA THR A 190 -11.17 7.60 -16.42
C THR A 190 -11.81 8.26 -15.20
N TRP A 191 -11.41 7.90 -13.99
CA TRP A 191 -11.94 8.49 -12.75
C TRP A 191 -11.53 9.94 -12.51
N GLY A 192 -10.45 10.38 -13.13
CA GLY A 192 -9.99 11.79 -13.05
C GLY A 192 -10.96 12.81 -13.65
N ASP A 193 -11.88 12.38 -14.50
CA ASP A 193 -13.01 13.19 -14.96
C ASP A 193 -14.12 13.17 -13.91
N ARG A 194 -14.60 14.32 -13.47
CA ARG A 194 -15.72 14.47 -12.52
C ARG A 194 -17.00 13.74 -12.90
N SER A 195 -17.06 13.16 -14.08
CA SER A 195 -18.16 12.35 -14.56
C SER A 195 -18.21 10.96 -13.92
N GLN A 196 -17.17 10.54 -13.19
CA GLN A 196 -17.04 9.23 -12.60
C GLN A 196 -17.30 8.12 -13.65
N ASP A 197 -18.26 7.21 -13.39
CA ASP A 197 -18.59 6.10 -14.28
C ASP A 197 -19.67 6.44 -15.34
N THR A 198 -20.22 7.66 -15.36
CA THR A 198 -21.35 8.01 -16.24
C THR A 198 -21.04 7.92 -17.74
N LYS A 199 -19.78 8.12 -18.11
CA LYS A 199 -19.31 8.08 -19.50
C LYS A 199 -18.59 6.77 -19.86
N VAL A 200 -18.31 5.93 -18.90
CA VAL A 200 -17.52 4.71 -19.11
C VAL A 200 -18.31 3.71 -19.98
N ASN A 201 -17.92 3.61 -21.25
CA ASN A 201 -18.45 2.65 -22.22
C ASN A 201 -17.45 2.46 -23.38
N GLU A 202 -17.70 1.49 -24.26
CA GLU A 202 -16.83 1.17 -25.41
C GLU A 202 -16.53 2.40 -26.27
N ARG A 203 -17.56 3.17 -26.66
CA ARG A 203 -17.40 4.34 -27.54
C ARG A 203 -16.48 5.41 -26.91
N PHE A 204 -16.68 5.69 -25.64
CA PHE A 204 -15.86 6.65 -24.90
C PHE A 204 -14.42 6.14 -24.79
N CYS A 205 -14.23 4.88 -24.38
CA CYS A 205 -12.89 4.31 -24.23
C CYS A 205 -12.11 4.27 -25.55
N LEU A 206 -12.76 3.91 -26.66
CA LEU A 206 -12.12 3.96 -27.98
C LEU A 206 -11.66 5.37 -28.37
N ALA A 207 -12.44 6.39 -28.04
CA ALA A 207 -12.06 7.79 -28.30
C ALA A 207 -10.89 8.22 -27.42
N GLU A 208 -10.92 7.87 -26.14
CA GLU A 208 -9.87 8.27 -25.19
C GLU A 208 -8.55 7.51 -25.41
N VAL A 209 -8.57 6.24 -25.82
CA VAL A 209 -7.37 5.49 -26.20
C VAL A 209 -6.65 6.15 -27.38
N ARG A 210 -7.38 6.67 -28.38
CA ARG A 210 -6.76 7.41 -29.50
C ARG A 210 -6.10 8.71 -29.03
N LYS A 211 -6.73 9.43 -28.09
CA LYS A 211 -6.14 10.64 -27.50
C LYS A 211 -4.94 10.30 -26.64
N ALA A 212 -5.02 9.23 -25.84
CA ALA A 212 -3.93 8.74 -25.03
C ALA A 212 -2.69 8.48 -25.89
N ALA A 213 -2.85 7.74 -27.00
CA ALA A 213 -1.77 7.49 -27.94
C ALA A 213 -1.16 8.77 -28.52
N HIS A 214 -2.02 9.73 -28.92
CA HIS A 214 -1.56 11.03 -29.44
C HIS A 214 -0.75 11.83 -28.42
N LEU A 215 -1.07 11.71 -27.14
CA LEU A 215 -0.40 12.39 -26.02
C LEU A 215 0.84 11.64 -25.51
N GLY A 216 1.18 10.48 -26.06
CA GLY A 216 2.29 9.64 -25.57
C GLY A 216 1.98 8.93 -24.25
N ILE A 217 0.71 8.80 -23.91
CA ILE A 217 0.26 7.99 -22.75
C ILE A 217 0.46 6.52 -23.09
N THR A 218 1.07 5.79 -22.19
CA THR A 218 1.40 4.36 -22.39
C THR A 218 0.33 3.42 -21.81
N HIS A 219 -0.45 3.89 -20.84
CA HIS A 219 -1.44 3.08 -20.13
C HIS A 219 -2.76 3.86 -19.98
N PHE A 220 -3.85 3.22 -20.39
CA PHE A 220 -5.20 3.75 -20.19
C PHE A 220 -5.97 2.88 -19.23
N GLN A 221 -6.28 3.42 -18.06
CA GLN A 221 -7.00 2.73 -17.01
C GLN A 221 -8.49 3.06 -17.07
N ILE A 222 -9.28 2.03 -17.29
CA ILE A 222 -10.73 2.10 -17.15
C ILE A 222 -11.01 1.85 -15.66
N ASP A 223 -11.40 2.89 -14.96
CA ASP A 223 -11.75 2.85 -13.54
C ASP A 223 -13.16 2.28 -13.35
N ASP A 224 -13.74 2.38 -12.16
CA ASP A 224 -15.07 1.88 -11.82
C ASP A 224 -16.12 2.19 -12.91
N GLY A 225 -16.96 1.21 -13.19
CA GLY A 225 -18.08 1.33 -14.14
C GLY A 225 -17.94 0.53 -15.43
N TRP A 226 -16.83 -0.21 -15.65
CA TRP A 226 -16.68 -1.11 -16.79
C TRP A 226 -17.42 -2.45 -16.60
N GLN A 227 -17.56 -2.85 -15.34
CA GLN A 227 -18.12 -4.15 -14.92
C GLN A 227 -19.64 -4.14 -14.80
N VAL A 228 -20.25 -5.33 -14.82
CA VAL A 228 -21.70 -5.56 -14.58
C VAL A 228 -22.09 -5.09 -13.19
N GLY A 229 -21.28 -5.41 -12.19
CA GLY A 229 -21.53 -5.03 -10.80
C GLY A 229 -21.56 -3.52 -10.61
N LYS A 230 -22.33 -3.05 -9.64
CA LYS A 230 -22.40 -1.62 -9.32
C LYS A 230 -21.76 -1.37 -7.97
N SER A 231 -20.81 -0.45 -7.94
CA SER A 231 -20.12 -0.03 -6.74
C SER A 231 -20.92 1.02 -5.95
N PRO A 232 -20.60 1.23 -4.67
CA PRO A 232 -21.16 2.36 -3.92
C PRO A 232 -20.75 3.73 -4.46
N ASN A 233 -19.66 3.79 -5.25
CA ASN A 233 -19.14 5.02 -5.82
C ASN A 233 -19.77 5.39 -7.18
N SER A 234 -20.55 4.48 -7.77
CA SER A 234 -21.18 4.72 -9.06
C SER A 234 -22.12 5.93 -9.00
N ALA A 235 -21.98 6.84 -9.96
CA ALA A 235 -22.87 7.98 -10.16
C ALA A 235 -24.14 7.58 -10.92
N VAL A 236 -24.17 6.42 -11.57
CA VAL A 236 -25.28 5.94 -12.39
C VAL A 236 -26.28 5.13 -11.55
N ALA A 237 -25.76 4.24 -10.70
CA ALA A 237 -26.60 3.36 -9.88
C ALA A 237 -25.86 3.02 -8.59
N LYS A 238 -26.49 3.29 -7.46
CA LYS A 238 -25.93 2.91 -6.16
C LYS A 238 -25.81 1.40 -6.04
N GLY A 239 -24.62 0.92 -5.75
CA GLY A 239 -24.30 -0.48 -5.55
C GLY A 239 -23.72 -0.77 -4.17
N SER A 240 -23.11 -1.93 -4.03
CA SER A 240 -22.49 -2.39 -2.80
C SER A 240 -21.28 -3.26 -3.08
N PHE A 241 -20.26 -3.20 -2.21
CA PHE A 241 -19.17 -4.17 -2.19
C PHE A 241 -19.44 -5.36 -1.24
N LYS A 242 -20.62 -5.41 -0.62
CA LYS A 242 -21.02 -6.55 0.17
C LYS A 242 -21.62 -7.62 -0.75
N ASN A 243 -21.26 -8.87 -0.49
CA ASN A 243 -21.80 -10.04 -1.18
C ASN A 243 -21.71 -9.94 -2.73
N ILE A 244 -20.63 -9.37 -3.23
CA ILE A 244 -20.45 -9.18 -4.69
C ILE A 244 -20.55 -10.51 -5.44
N TRP A 245 -20.12 -11.61 -4.82
CA TRP A 245 -20.13 -12.95 -5.40
C TRP A 245 -21.48 -13.67 -5.35
N ASP A 246 -22.53 -13.03 -4.84
CA ASP A 246 -23.92 -13.48 -5.10
C ASP A 246 -24.26 -13.30 -6.59
N ASN A 247 -23.57 -12.39 -7.27
CA ASN A 247 -23.58 -12.25 -8.71
C ASN A 247 -22.24 -12.78 -9.31
N PRO A 248 -22.22 -13.97 -9.92
CA PRO A 248 -21.00 -14.53 -10.50
C PRO A 248 -20.46 -13.73 -11.70
N ASP A 249 -21.27 -12.85 -12.28
CA ASP A 249 -20.92 -12.01 -13.40
C ASP A 249 -20.48 -10.60 -12.97
N TYR A 250 -20.37 -10.34 -11.67
CA TYR A 250 -20.05 -9.01 -11.12
C TYR A 250 -18.85 -8.35 -11.82
N TRP A 251 -17.78 -9.12 -12.04
CA TRP A 251 -16.53 -8.66 -12.65
C TRP A 251 -16.41 -8.97 -14.15
N LYS A 252 -17.53 -9.22 -14.83
CA LYS A 252 -17.55 -9.27 -16.31
C LYS A 252 -17.81 -7.88 -16.89
N PRO A 253 -17.33 -7.59 -18.11
CA PRO A 253 -17.70 -6.37 -18.82
C PRO A 253 -19.22 -6.23 -18.94
N ASP A 254 -19.73 -5.05 -18.64
CA ASP A 254 -21.17 -4.75 -18.74
C ASP A 254 -21.61 -4.81 -20.22
N PRO A 255 -22.48 -5.74 -20.64
CA PRO A 255 -22.82 -5.95 -22.04
C PRO A 255 -23.57 -4.77 -22.67
N GLU A 256 -24.23 -3.92 -21.87
CA GLU A 256 -24.85 -2.69 -22.39
C GLU A 256 -23.80 -1.63 -22.73
N LYS A 257 -22.72 -1.60 -21.98
CA LYS A 257 -21.62 -0.66 -22.19
C LYS A 257 -20.56 -1.19 -23.15
N TYR A 258 -20.35 -2.49 -23.15
CA TYR A 258 -19.34 -3.21 -23.95
C TYR A 258 -19.96 -4.43 -24.62
N PRO A 259 -20.75 -4.24 -25.67
CA PRO A 259 -21.51 -5.32 -26.30
C PRO A 259 -20.62 -6.41 -26.95
N ARG A 260 -19.36 -6.13 -27.15
CA ARG A 260 -18.31 -7.06 -27.66
C ARG A 260 -17.24 -7.37 -26.61
N GLY A 261 -17.57 -7.22 -25.32
CA GLY A 261 -16.60 -7.27 -24.24
C GLY A 261 -15.56 -6.14 -24.37
N LEU A 262 -14.37 -6.36 -23.79
CA LEU A 262 -13.29 -5.39 -23.86
C LEU A 262 -12.41 -5.54 -25.12
N HIS A 263 -12.63 -6.55 -25.96
CA HIS A 263 -11.80 -6.83 -27.15
C HIS A 263 -11.56 -5.59 -28.02
N PRO A 264 -12.60 -4.80 -28.43
CA PRO A 264 -12.34 -3.66 -29.32
C PRO A 264 -11.43 -2.60 -28.70
N VAL A 265 -11.56 -2.37 -27.38
CA VAL A 265 -10.73 -1.39 -26.68
C VAL A 265 -9.30 -1.89 -26.52
N VAL A 266 -9.14 -3.16 -26.18
CA VAL A 266 -7.82 -3.79 -26.00
C VAL A 266 -7.09 -3.91 -27.32
N GLU A 267 -7.77 -4.30 -28.41
CA GLU A 267 -7.19 -4.41 -29.75
C GLU A 267 -6.71 -3.04 -30.26
N LEU A 268 -7.54 -1.99 -30.10
CA LEU A 268 -7.14 -0.64 -30.44
C LEU A 268 -5.95 -0.17 -29.59
N GLY A 269 -5.97 -0.47 -28.28
CA GLY A 269 -4.85 -0.16 -27.41
C GLY A 269 -3.56 -0.80 -27.86
N ARG A 270 -3.60 -2.08 -28.23
CA ARG A 270 -2.44 -2.83 -28.77
C ARG A 270 -1.96 -2.24 -30.08
N GLU A 271 -2.85 -1.90 -30.99
CA GLU A 271 -2.52 -1.26 -32.28
C GLU A 271 -1.80 0.06 -32.08
N LEU A 272 -2.23 0.86 -31.11
CA LEU A 272 -1.71 2.19 -30.86
C LEU A 272 -0.59 2.26 -29.80
N GLY A 273 -0.19 1.12 -29.22
CA GLY A 273 0.84 1.06 -28.19
C GLY A 273 0.38 1.59 -26.82
N VAL A 274 -0.91 1.52 -26.54
CA VAL A 274 -1.51 1.90 -25.25
C VAL A 274 -2.04 0.67 -24.54
N GLU A 275 -1.48 0.31 -23.39
CA GLU A 275 -1.94 -0.81 -22.59
C GLU A 275 -3.26 -0.44 -21.87
N ILE A 276 -4.23 -1.35 -21.92
CA ILE A 276 -5.51 -1.17 -21.22
C ILE A 276 -5.41 -1.77 -19.82
N CYS A 277 -5.76 -0.99 -18.83
CA CYS A 277 -5.73 -1.33 -17.42
C CYS A 277 -7.15 -1.28 -16.84
N LEU A 278 -7.42 -2.04 -15.80
CA LEU A 278 -8.73 -2.09 -15.16
C LEU A 278 -8.66 -1.78 -13.67
N TRP A 279 -9.69 -1.12 -13.19
CA TRP A 279 -9.99 -1.00 -11.77
C TRP A 279 -10.63 -2.29 -11.24
N PHE A 280 -10.28 -2.65 -10.02
CA PHE A 280 -10.81 -3.81 -9.32
C PHE A 280 -10.85 -3.55 -7.81
N ASN A 281 -11.92 -4.00 -7.16
CA ASN A 281 -12.05 -3.94 -5.71
C ASN A 281 -12.37 -5.34 -5.17
N PRO A 282 -11.45 -6.00 -4.45
CA PRO A 282 -11.71 -7.33 -3.90
C PRO A 282 -12.92 -7.37 -2.98
N SER A 283 -13.56 -8.54 -2.89
CA SER A 283 -14.66 -8.79 -1.95
C SER A 283 -14.18 -8.65 -0.51
N VAL A 284 -14.67 -7.63 0.20
CA VAL A 284 -14.28 -7.37 1.60
C VAL A 284 -14.99 -8.29 2.62
N GLN A 285 -15.91 -9.13 2.14
CA GLN A 285 -16.72 -10.00 2.99
C GLN A 285 -15.86 -10.96 3.79
N ASP A 286 -16.14 -11.06 5.09
CA ASP A 286 -15.47 -11.97 6.03
C ASP A 286 -13.93 -11.97 5.96
N GLY A 287 -13.34 -10.76 5.89
CA GLY A 287 -11.90 -10.61 5.78
C GLY A 287 -11.34 -11.18 4.47
N TYR A 288 -11.98 -10.83 3.37
CA TYR A 288 -11.63 -11.32 2.02
C TYR A 288 -11.74 -12.84 1.88
N ALA A 289 -12.78 -13.45 2.45
CA ALA A 289 -12.98 -14.91 2.40
C ALA A 289 -13.10 -15.43 0.95
N ASP A 290 -13.62 -14.61 0.05
CA ASP A 290 -13.78 -14.93 -1.37
C ASP A 290 -12.52 -14.66 -2.23
N TRP A 291 -11.35 -14.51 -1.62
CA TRP A 291 -10.10 -14.18 -2.31
C TRP A 291 -9.78 -15.10 -3.51
N GLU A 292 -10.20 -16.36 -3.49
CA GLU A 292 -10.01 -17.28 -4.62
C GLU A 292 -10.87 -16.90 -5.82
N LYS A 293 -12.10 -16.47 -5.59
CA LYS A 293 -13.00 -16.00 -6.66
C LYS A 293 -12.47 -14.69 -7.25
N ASP A 294 -11.99 -13.78 -6.39
CA ASP A 294 -11.36 -12.54 -6.83
C ASP A 294 -10.11 -12.82 -7.68
N ALA A 295 -9.26 -13.77 -7.24
CA ALA A 295 -8.10 -14.18 -8.00
C ALA A 295 -8.48 -14.79 -9.37
N GLN A 296 -9.53 -15.63 -9.40
CA GLN A 296 -10.04 -16.22 -10.63
C GLN A 296 -10.55 -15.15 -11.60
N ALA A 297 -11.26 -14.13 -11.11
CA ALA A 297 -11.73 -13.02 -11.94
C ALA A 297 -10.56 -12.26 -12.57
N LEU A 298 -9.54 -11.90 -11.79
CA LEU A 298 -8.34 -11.21 -12.30
C LEU A 298 -7.58 -12.07 -13.32
N VAL A 299 -7.40 -13.36 -13.04
CA VAL A 299 -6.78 -14.29 -13.99
C VAL A 299 -7.61 -14.45 -15.25
N GLY A 300 -8.96 -14.52 -15.12
CA GLY A 300 -9.86 -14.59 -16.26
C GLY A 300 -9.76 -13.38 -17.18
N LEU A 301 -9.69 -12.17 -16.62
CA LEU A 301 -9.48 -10.93 -17.39
C LEU A 301 -8.11 -10.89 -18.07
N TYR A 302 -7.09 -11.44 -17.42
CA TYR A 302 -5.77 -11.60 -18.03
C TYR A 302 -5.79 -12.61 -19.18
N ASP A 303 -6.39 -13.77 -18.99
CA ASP A 303 -6.41 -14.85 -19.98
C ASP A 303 -7.29 -14.48 -21.21
N GLU A 304 -8.45 -13.87 -20.97
CA GLU A 304 -9.41 -13.54 -22.04
C GLU A 304 -9.02 -12.28 -22.83
N TYR A 305 -8.65 -11.22 -22.14
CA TYR A 305 -8.40 -9.91 -22.76
C TYR A 305 -6.92 -9.52 -22.83
N GLY A 306 -6.06 -10.22 -22.09
CA GLY A 306 -4.64 -9.85 -21.96
C GLY A 306 -4.41 -8.66 -21.04
N ILE A 307 -5.35 -8.35 -20.16
CA ILE A 307 -5.21 -7.27 -19.17
C ILE A 307 -4.12 -7.65 -18.17
N ARG A 308 -3.10 -6.82 -18.04
CA ARG A 308 -1.96 -7.07 -17.16
C ARG A 308 -1.88 -6.13 -15.97
N THR A 309 -2.50 -4.98 -16.05
CA THR A 309 -2.40 -3.96 -15.00
C THR A 309 -3.76 -3.71 -14.36
N PHE A 310 -3.80 -3.90 -13.04
CA PHE A 310 -5.02 -3.70 -12.25
C PHE A 310 -4.80 -2.67 -11.15
N LYS A 311 -5.64 -1.63 -11.10
CA LYS A 311 -5.76 -0.78 -9.90
C LYS A 311 -6.56 -1.56 -8.86
N ILE A 312 -5.93 -1.86 -7.74
CA ILE A 312 -6.59 -2.52 -6.61
C ILE A 312 -7.01 -1.47 -5.60
N ASP A 313 -8.30 -1.28 -5.50
CA ASP A 313 -8.92 -0.25 -4.68
C ASP A 313 -9.57 -0.81 -3.42
N GLY A 314 -9.92 0.07 -2.49
CA GLY A 314 -10.76 -0.22 -1.34
C GLY A 314 -10.17 -1.19 -0.30
N LEU A 315 -8.86 -1.43 -0.33
CA LEU A 315 -8.23 -2.33 0.62
C LEU A 315 -8.32 -1.80 2.05
N ALA A 316 -8.93 -2.58 2.93
CA ALA A 316 -8.92 -2.36 4.36
C ALA A 316 -8.39 -3.63 5.05
N ILE A 317 -7.50 -3.47 6.02
CA ILE A 317 -6.89 -4.57 6.75
C ILE A 317 -7.25 -4.44 8.23
N PRO A 318 -8.50 -4.79 8.61
CA PRO A 318 -8.95 -4.65 9.99
C PRO A 318 -8.39 -5.73 10.92
N ASP A 319 -7.93 -6.84 10.37
CA ASP A 319 -7.43 -8.00 11.09
C ASP A 319 -6.39 -8.79 10.29
N LYS A 320 -5.73 -9.74 10.93
CA LYS A 320 -4.70 -10.60 10.33
C LYS A 320 -5.25 -11.56 9.27
N ARG A 321 -6.51 -11.97 9.37
CA ARG A 321 -7.18 -12.79 8.36
C ARG A 321 -7.29 -12.04 7.05
N SER A 322 -7.71 -10.78 7.11
CA SER A 322 -7.78 -9.88 5.94
C SER A 322 -6.42 -9.75 5.25
N GLU A 323 -5.36 -9.49 6.03
CA GLU A 323 -4.00 -9.44 5.49
C GLU A 323 -3.60 -10.75 4.80
N SER A 324 -3.82 -11.87 5.48
CA SER A 324 -3.45 -13.20 4.95
C SER A 324 -4.19 -13.56 3.67
N ASN A 325 -5.47 -13.25 3.59
CA ASN A 325 -6.27 -13.54 2.40
C ASN A 325 -5.91 -12.62 1.22
N LEU A 326 -5.60 -11.36 1.47
CA LEU A 326 -5.08 -10.46 0.42
C LEU A 326 -3.73 -10.94 -0.12
N ARG A 327 -2.82 -11.40 0.75
CA ARG A 327 -1.55 -11.99 0.31
C ARG A 327 -1.80 -13.21 -0.58
N ARG A 328 -2.69 -14.12 -0.18
CA ARG A 328 -3.08 -15.31 -0.98
C ARG A 328 -3.66 -14.92 -2.34
N LEU A 329 -4.48 -13.87 -2.37
CA LEU A 329 -5.03 -13.33 -3.63
C LEU A 329 -3.91 -12.92 -4.58
N PHE A 330 -3.01 -12.04 -4.10
CA PHE A 330 -1.92 -11.52 -4.92
C PHE A 330 -0.95 -12.62 -5.33
N ASP A 331 -0.55 -13.49 -4.42
CA ASP A 331 0.32 -14.63 -4.71
C ASP A 331 -0.29 -15.54 -5.79
N ARG A 332 -1.59 -15.87 -5.68
CA ARG A 332 -2.29 -16.72 -6.65
C ARG A 332 -2.34 -16.09 -8.03
N VAL A 333 -2.62 -14.80 -8.13
CA VAL A 333 -2.66 -14.10 -9.44
C VAL A 333 -1.26 -14.05 -10.05
N LEU A 334 -0.23 -13.69 -9.28
CA LEU A 334 1.15 -13.65 -9.77
C LEU A 334 1.64 -15.02 -10.20
N GLU A 335 1.37 -16.07 -9.43
CA GLU A 335 1.69 -17.45 -9.77
C GLU A 335 1.05 -17.87 -11.10
N ARG A 336 -0.27 -17.68 -11.23
CA ARG A 336 -1.04 -18.08 -12.42
C ARG A 336 -0.65 -17.30 -13.68
N THR A 337 -0.22 -16.07 -13.54
CA THR A 337 0.18 -15.21 -14.66
C THR A 337 1.68 -15.17 -14.91
N GLY A 338 2.47 -15.98 -14.17
CA GLY A 338 3.93 -16.01 -14.27
C GLY A 338 4.57 -14.65 -13.95
N GLY A 339 4.01 -13.90 -12.99
CA GLY A 339 4.50 -12.58 -12.57
C GLY A 339 4.29 -11.46 -13.59
N ARG A 340 3.44 -11.69 -14.61
CA ARG A 340 3.18 -10.70 -15.66
C ARG A 340 2.15 -9.65 -15.30
N VAL A 341 1.29 -9.94 -14.34
CA VAL A 341 0.34 -8.97 -13.81
C VAL A 341 1.05 -7.95 -12.93
N VAL A 342 0.58 -6.71 -12.99
CA VAL A 342 1.01 -5.58 -12.16
C VAL A 342 -0.18 -5.09 -11.37
N PHE A 343 0.00 -4.96 -10.07
CA PHE A 343 -0.98 -4.31 -9.21
C PHE A 343 -0.56 -2.87 -8.96
N ASN A 344 -1.46 -1.94 -9.21
CA ASN A 344 -1.38 -0.56 -8.72
C ASN A 344 -2.24 -0.49 -7.46
N LEU A 345 -1.58 -0.60 -6.31
CA LEU A 345 -2.23 -0.64 -5.01
C LEU A 345 -2.63 0.77 -4.59
N ASP A 346 -3.92 1.03 -4.58
CA ASP A 346 -4.44 2.35 -4.26
C ASP A 346 -4.28 2.65 -2.76
N ALA A 347 -3.39 3.56 -2.44
CA ALA A 347 -3.11 4.06 -1.11
C ALA A 347 -3.85 5.37 -0.79
N THR A 348 -4.73 5.83 -1.67
CA THR A 348 -5.57 7.02 -1.46
C THR A 348 -6.63 6.73 -0.40
N ALA A 349 -6.81 7.59 0.57
CA ALA A 349 -7.71 7.43 1.70
C ALA A 349 -7.25 6.50 2.84
N GLY A 350 -7.02 7.10 3.94
CA GLY A 350 -6.34 6.79 5.19
C GLY A 350 -6.53 5.48 5.94
N ARG A 351 -7.11 4.43 5.39
CA ARG A 351 -7.25 3.13 6.08
C ARG A 351 -6.75 1.97 5.23
N ARG A 352 -6.07 2.26 4.15
CA ARG A 352 -5.65 1.26 3.19
C ARG A 352 -4.31 0.66 3.56
N GLY A 353 -4.08 -0.55 3.11
CA GLY A 353 -2.82 -1.25 3.24
C GLY A 353 -1.69 -0.37 2.71
N GLY A 354 -0.67 -0.31 3.45
CA GLY A 354 0.23 0.78 3.51
C GLY A 354 1.18 1.03 2.39
N TYR A 355 1.72 2.16 2.49
CA TYR A 355 2.82 2.71 1.74
C TYR A 355 4.10 1.85 1.80
N HIS A 356 4.30 1.13 2.91
CA HIS A 356 5.43 0.23 3.12
C HIS A 356 5.00 -1.24 3.27
N MET A 357 3.75 -1.55 2.98
CA MET A 357 3.18 -2.88 3.05
C MET A 357 2.71 -3.32 1.65
N PHE A 358 2.94 -4.55 1.29
CA PHE A 358 2.61 -5.10 -0.04
C PHE A 358 3.44 -4.56 -1.22
N ASN A 359 4.56 -3.89 -0.95
CA ASN A 359 5.42 -3.36 -2.01
C ASN A 359 6.03 -4.45 -2.91
N GLU A 360 6.10 -5.68 -2.40
CA GLU A 360 6.53 -6.85 -3.17
C GLU A 360 5.54 -7.25 -4.27
N TYR A 361 4.27 -6.84 -4.17
CA TYR A 361 3.22 -7.21 -5.11
C TYR A 361 3.03 -6.23 -6.26
N GLY A 362 3.31 -4.97 -6.07
CA GLY A 362 3.03 -3.98 -7.12
C GLY A 362 3.51 -2.57 -6.83
N ASN A 363 2.97 -1.65 -7.59
CA ASN A 363 3.23 -0.22 -7.47
C ASN A 363 2.24 0.41 -6.50
N ILE A 364 2.62 1.55 -5.92
CA ILE A 364 1.69 2.40 -5.18
C ILE A 364 0.94 3.27 -6.19
N PHE A 365 -0.37 3.29 -6.06
CA PHE A 365 -1.24 4.24 -6.72
C PHE A 365 -1.71 5.26 -5.68
N LEU A 366 -1.40 6.52 -5.88
CA LEU A 366 -1.79 7.60 -4.98
C LEU A 366 -2.48 8.70 -5.78
N GLU A 367 -3.75 8.96 -5.47
CA GLU A 367 -4.47 10.08 -6.04
C GLU A 367 -4.13 11.37 -5.30
N ASN A 368 -3.98 12.45 -6.05
CA ASN A 368 -3.57 13.72 -5.52
C ASN A 368 -4.79 14.57 -5.14
N ARG A 369 -5.05 14.73 -3.84
CA ARG A 369 -6.09 15.60 -3.26
C ARG A 369 -7.47 15.54 -3.94
N TYR A 370 -8.19 14.55 -3.59
CA TYR A 370 -9.55 14.30 -4.06
C TYR A 370 -10.52 15.44 -3.94
N THR A 371 -10.38 16.24 -2.93
CA THR A 371 -11.43 17.15 -2.47
C THR A 371 -11.22 18.56 -2.89
N ASP A 372 -10.08 18.86 -3.41
CA ASP A 372 -9.75 20.21 -3.80
C ASP A 372 -9.71 20.37 -5.32
N TRP A 373 -10.88 20.48 -5.89
CA TRP A 373 -11.09 20.68 -7.32
C TRP A 373 -10.56 22.03 -7.85
N GLN A 374 -10.11 22.89 -6.96
CA GLN A 374 -9.57 24.21 -7.31
C GLN A 374 -8.05 24.27 -7.16
N ASN A 375 -7.43 23.21 -6.70
CA ASN A 375 -6.02 23.21 -6.40
C ASN A 375 -5.12 23.29 -7.61
N TYR A 376 -3.99 23.86 -7.35
CA TYR A 376 -2.88 23.96 -8.28
C TYR A 376 -2.12 22.61 -8.30
N TYR A 377 -2.57 21.69 -9.12
CA TYR A 377 -2.04 20.34 -9.24
C TYR A 377 -0.52 20.22 -9.41
N PRO A 378 0.17 21.04 -10.23
CA PRO A 378 1.62 20.91 -10.35
C PRO A 378 2.36 21.04 -9.02
N TYR A 379 1.94 21.95 -8.15
CA TYR A 379 2.54 22.13 -6.84
C TYR A 379 2.36 20.88 -5.96
N TRP A 380 1.16 20.37 -5.88
CA TRP A 380 0.86 19.19 -5.06
C TRP A 380 1.56 17.95 -5.58
N THR A 381 1.62 17.76 -6.89
CA THR A 381 2.33 16.64 -7.51
C THR A 381 3.82 16.69 -7.18
N LEU A 382 4.47 17.83 -7.36
CA LEU A 382 5.89 17.99 -7.03
C LEU A 382 6.16 17.81 -5.54
N ARG A 383 5.30 18.34 -4.69
CA ARG A 383 5.38 18.18 -3.24
C ARG A 383 5.26 16.69 -2.85
N ASN A 384 4.28 15.99 -3.37
CA ASN A 384 4.09 14.59 -3.07
C ASN A 384 5.27 13.73 -3.56
N LEU A 385 5.79 13.98 -4.75
CA LEU A 385 7.00 13.31 -5.24
C LEU A 385 8.19 13.51 -4.31
N TRP A 386 8.38 14.73 -3.81
CA TRP A 386 9.44 15.02 -2.85
C TRP A 386 9.20 14.29 -1.51
N MET A 387 7.99 14.33 -0.98
CA MET A 387 7.65 13.65 0.27
C MET A 387 7.75 12.12 0.16
N LEU A 388 7.40 11.56 -1.00
CA LEU A 388 7.50 10.14 -1.29
C LEU A 388 8.94 9.67 -1.59
N SER A 389 9.91 10.55 -1.59
CA SER A 389 11.33 10.17 -1.73
C SER A 389 11.88 9.43 -0.51
N LYS A 390 11.14 9.46 0.59
CA LYS A 390 11.53 8.87 1.89
C LYS A 390 10.70 7.66 2.25
#